data_8b98708ad406e77fff6a2290e4cc9e0c
#
_entry.id   8b98708ad406e77fff6a2290e4cc9e0c
#
_cell.length_a   1.000
_cell.length_b   1.000
_cell.length_c   1.000
_cell.angle_alpha   90.00
_cell.angle_beta   90.00
_cell.angle_gamma   90.00
#
_symmetry.space_group_name_H-M   'P 1'
#
loop_
_entity.id
_entity.type
_entity.pdbx_description
1 polymer ?
#
loop_
_entity_poly.entity_id
_entity_poly.type
_entity_poly.pdbx_seq_one_letter_code
_entity_poly.pdbx_strand_id
1 'polypeptide(L)'
;MGLGIFNKFSAPIVLKEDSNAEEQLRQMEYYLLVAPEATKQVIERDKQFVKYGIAGENAIMYELKNSHIPMYIIHDLYLEYNGCTAQIDFLIITRKVTILIESKNLYGNIFVDSNGNFIRRTGNGKTFRQEGMYSPITQNERHLALIKEMRKGTKNFLTRGLFENNFDNNYRSLIVMANTKSIIDYRYAPKDIXXXXXXXXXXXCKKNQ
;
A
#
# COMPACT_ATOMS: atom_id res chain seq x y z
N MET A 1 -14.77 -18.05 -18.25
CA MET A 1 -13.93 -19.10 -17.64
C MET A 1 -12.91 -18.46 -16.73
N GLY A 2 -13.16 -18.42 -15.44
CA GLY A 2 -12.24 -17.80 -14.48
C GLY A 2 -12.52 -18.08 -13.03
N LEU A 3 -13.38 -19.03 -12.73
CA LEU A 3 -13.85 -19.21 -11.36
C LEU A 3 -13.38 -20.48 -10.65
N GLY A 4 -12.59 -21.33 -11.33
CA GLY A 4 -12.18 -22.61 -10.77
C GLY A 4 -11.14 -22.52 -9.64
N ILE A 5 -10.32 -21.50 -9.65
CA ILE A 5 -9.17 -21.37 -8.72
C ILE A 5 -9.66 -21.02 -7.31
N PHE A 6 -10.68 -20.17 -7.20
CA PHE A 6 -11.17 -19.66 -5.91
C PHE A 6 -12.13 -20.63 -5.17
N ASN A 7 -12.57 -21.70 -5.82
CA ASN A 7 -13.47 -22.67 -5.17
C ASN A 7 -12.73 -23.64 -4.24
N LYS A 8 -11.39 -23.58 -4.21
CA LYS A 8 -10.58 -24.58 -3.51
C LYS A 8 -9.98 -24.12 -2.17
N PHE A 9 -10.20 -22.86 -1.76
CA PHE A 9 -9.64 -22.40 -0.49
C PHE A 9 -10.62 -21.51 0.27
N SER A 10 -10.52 -21.57 1.59
CA SER A 10 -11.40 -20.86 2.52
C SER A 10 -10.67 -19.84 3.40
N ALA A 11 -9.39 -19.68 3.19
CA ALA A 11 -8.51 -18.82 4.00
C ALA A 11 -7.53 -18.07 3.09
N PRO A 12 -6.84 -17.04 3.60
CA PRO A 12 -5.83 -16.33 2.82
C PRO A 12 -4.67 -17.24 2.38
N ILE A 13 -4.17 -17.02 1.17
CA ILE A 13 -2.99 -17.69 0.63
C ILE A 13 -1.97 -16.63 0.24
N VAL A 14 -0.79 -16.66 0.85
CA VAL A 14 0.31 -15.76 0.52
C VAL A 14 1.08 -16.35 -0.65
N LEU A 15 1.09 -15.65 -1.78
CA LEU A 15 1.84 -16.07 -2.99
C LEU A 15 3.27 -15.53 -3.00
N LYS A 16 3.49 -14.35 -2.40
CA LYS A 16 4.80 -13.72 -2.23
C LYS A 16 4.80 -12.98 -0.90
N GLU A 17 5.80 -13.22 -0.07
CA GLU A 17 5.92 -12.60 1.25
C GLU A 17 7.21 -11.78 1.41
N ASP A 18 8.27 -12.16 0.71
CA ASP A 18 9.57 -11.48 0.78
C ASP A 18 9.49 -10.05 0.22
N SER A 19 10.34 -9.18 0.74
CA SER A 19 10.46 -7.82 0.23
C SER A 19 11.92 -7.41 0.09
N ASN A 20 12.17 -6.39 -0.72
CA ASN A 20 13.50 -5.82 -0.95
C ASN A 20 13.99 -4.99 0.25
N ALA A 21 13.10 -4.63 1.17
CA ALA A 21 13.43 -3.76 2.30
C ALA A 21 14.45 -4.39 3.26
N GLU A 22 14.38 -5.73 3.43
CA GLU A 22 15.38 -6.43 4.26
C GLU A 22 16.78 -6.40 3.64
N GLU A 23 16.86 -6.56 2.34
CA GLU A 23 18.15 -6.44 1.63
C GLU A 23 18.67 -5.01 1.72
N GLN A 24 17.77 -4.03 1.56
CA GLN A 24 18.13 -2.62 1.73
C GLN A 24 18.69 -2.35 3.14
N LEU A 25 18.10 -2.94 4.19
CA LEU A 25 18.64 -2.82 5.55
C LEU A 25 20.05 -3.39 5.65
N ARG A 26 20.30 -4.57 5.09
CA ARG A 26 21.64 -5.18 5.11
C ARG A 26 22.67 -4.29 4.41
N GLN A 27 22.30 -3.70 3.28
CA GLN A 27 23.17 -2.77 2.54
C GLN A 27 23.46 -1.53 3.37
N MET A 28 22.45 -0.96 4.03
CA MET A 28 22.64 0.20 4.90
C MET A 28 23.56 -0.12 6.08
N GLU A 29 23.44 -1.31 6.67
CA GLU A 29 24.33 -1.75 7.75
C GLU A 29 25.77 -1.88 7.27
N TYR A 30 25.99 -2.42 6.09
CA TYR A 30 27.32 -2.46 5.48
C TYR A 30 27.87 -1.05 5.27
N TYR A 31 27.07 -0.14 4.71
CA TYR A 31 27.53 1.24 4.47
C TYR A 31 27.86 1.97 5.77
N LEU A 32 27.17 1.68 6.87
CA LEU A 32 27.50 2.27 8.17
C LEU A 32 28.90 1.89 8.66
N LEU A 33 29.44 0.73 8.22
CA LEU A 33 30.80 0.33 8.59
C LEU A 33 31.87 1.09 7.79
N VAL A 34 31.58 1.43 6.52
CA VAL A 34 32.59 1.94 5.59
C VAL A 34 32.45 3.43 5.24
N ALA A 35 31.28 4.03 5.50
CA ALA A 35 31.00 5.42 5.11
C ALA A 35 31.74 6.43 5.98
N PRO A 36 32.05 7.61 5.45
CA PRO A 36 32.57 8.72 6.25
C PRO A 36 31.58 9.11 7.36
N GLU A 37 32.10 9.59 8.48
CA GLU A 37 31.29 9.91 9.67
C GLU A 37 30.16 10.89 9.38
N ALA A 38 30.39 11.88 8.51
CA ALA A 38 29.37 12.87 8.14
C ALA A 38 28.17 12.24 7.44
N THR A 39 28.37 11.09 6.75
CA THR A 39 27.30 10.40 6.03
C THR A 39 26.53 9.41 6.92
N LYS A 40 27.18 8.91 7.98
CA LYS A 40 26.57 7.87 8.84
C LYS A 40 25.25 8.31 9.46
N GLN A 41 25.15 9.58 9.89
CA GLN A 41 23.91 10.09 10.49
C GLN A 41 22.73 10.03 9.51
N VAL A 42 23.00 10.32 8.23
CA VAL A 42 21.97 10.26 7.18
C VAL A 42 21.52 8.80 6.97
N ILE A 43 22.51 7.88 6.84
CA ILE A 43 22.24 6.46 6.65
C ILE A 43 21.43 5.91 7.84
N GLU A 44 21.82 6.24 9.08
CA GLU A 44 21.12 5.75 10.27
C GLU A 44 19.68 6.26 10.34
N ARG A 45 19.45 7.54 9.98
CA ARG A 45 18.09 8.10 9.90
C ARG A 45 17.26 7.36 8.85
N ASP A 46 17.82 7.16 7.66
CA ASP A 46 17.12 6.51 6.55
C ASP A 46 16.84 5.04 6.87
N LYS A 47 17.78 4.36 7.53
CA LYS A 47 17.62 3.00 8.04
C LYS A 47 16.42 2.91 9.01
N GLN A 48 16.21 3.92 9.87
CA GLN A 48 15.04 3.94 10.75
C GLN A 48 13.74 4.06 9.96
N PHE A 49 13.72 4.84 8.87
CA PHE A 49 12.53 4.93 8.03
C PHE A 49 12.21 3.59 7.36
N VAL A 50 13.22 2.87 6.87
CA VAL A 50 13.02 1.53 6.29
C VAL A 50 12.46 0.58 7.36
N LYS A 51 13.02 0.59 8.57
CA LYS A 51 12.50 -0.25 9.68
C LYS A 51 11.04 0.07 10.00
N TYR A 52 10.67 1.35 10.01
CA TYR A 52 9.27 1.73 10.24
C TYR A 52 8.37 1.23 9.10
N GLY A 53 8.85 1.30 7.85
CA GLY A 53 8.13 0.73 6.71
C GLY A 53 7.85 -0.75 6.91
N ILE A 54 8.90 -1.53 7.15
CA ILE A 54 8.80 -2.98 7.39
C ILE A 54 7.82 -3.29 8.53
N ALA A 55 7.90 -2.55 9.64
CA ALA A 55 7.00 -2.78 10.77
C ALA A 55 5.53 -2.54 10.39
N GLY A 56 5.27 -1.52 9.57
CA GLY A 56 3.92 -1.24 9.08
C GLY A 56 3.40 -2.33 8.16
N GLU A 57 4.23 -2.78 7.22
CA GLU A 57 3.87 -3.85 6.29
C GLU A 57 3.65 -5.17 7.04
N ASN A 58 4.50 -5.50 8.01
CA ASN A 58 4.33 -6.69 8.83
C ASN A 58 3.00 -6.67 9.61
N ALA A 59 2.60 -5.51 10.12
CA ALA A 59 1.31 -5.38 10.81
C ALA A 59 0.15 -5.64 9.85
N ILE A 60 0.22 -5.10 8.61
CA ILE A 60 -0.81 -5.31 7.60
C ILE A 60 -0.83 -6.81 7.19
N MET A 61 0.34 -7.41 6.94
CA MET A 61 0.44 -8.83 6.58
C MET A 61 -0.21 -9.71 7.65
N TYR A 62 0.06 -9.39 8.93
CA TYR A 62 -0.54 -10.12 10.06
C TYR A 62 -2.07 -10.06 10.00
N GLU A 63 -2.64 -8.86 9.81
CA GLU A 63 -4.10 -8.70 9.72
C GLU A 63 -4.68 -9.45 8.51
N LEU A 64 -4.00 -9.37 7.36
CA LEU A 64 -4.45 -10.07 6.16
C LEU A 64 -4.47 -11.59 6.37
N LYS A 65 -3.39 -12.16 6.93
CA LYS A 65 -3.28 -13.60 7.21
C LYS A 65 -4.37 -14.08 8.17
N ASN A 66 -4.72 -13.27 9.15
CA ASN A 66 -5.69 -13.62 10.18
C ASN A 66 -7.14 -13.19 9.86
N SER A 67 -7.39 -12.66 8.68
CA SER A 67 -8.71 -12.16 8.29
C SER A 67 -9.76 -13.25 8.06
N HIS A 68 -9.33 -14.50 7.83
CA HIS A 68 -10.20 -15.61 7.43
C HIS A 68 -10.99 -15.35 6.13
N ILE A 69 -10.55 -14.38 5.32
CA ILE A 69 -11.19 -14.07 4.03
C ILE A 69 -10.43 -14.78 2.92
N PRO A 70 -11.10 -15.59 2.07
CA PRO A 70 -10.42 -16.22 0.95
C PRO A 70 -9.85 -15.17 -0.01
N MET A 71 -8.52 -15.09 -0.10
CA MET A 71 -7.81 -14.14 -0.96
C MET A 71 -6.41 -14.65 -1.28
N TYR A 72 -5.86 -14.21 -2.38
CA TYR A 72 -4.42 -14.30 -2.63
C TYR A 72 -3.76 -12.99 -2.20
N ILE A 73 -2.61 -13.09 -1.56
CA ILE A 73 -1.82 -11.95 -1.08
C ILE A 73 -0.47 -11.98 -1.79
N ILE A 74 -0.13 -10.88 -2.44
CA ILE A 74 1.19 -10.66 -3.05
C ILE A 74 1.77 -9.42 -2.38
N HIS A 75 2.90 -9.56 -1.70
CA HIS A 75 3.59 -8.48 -1.01
C HIS A 75 4.76 -7.99 -1.85
N ASP A 76 5.01 -6.67 -1.82
CA ASP A 76 6.15 -6.03 -2.46
C ASP A 76 6.24 -6.40 -3.95
N LEU A 77 5.15 -6.13 -4.70
CA LEU A 77 5.06 -6.49 -6.11
C LEU A 77 5.65 -5.39 -6.98
N TYR A 78 6.71 -5.72 -7.71
CA TYR A 78 7.28 -4.82 -8.73
C TYR A 78 6.66 -5.14 -10.08
N LEU A 79 6.18 -4.12 -10.76
CA LEU A 79 5.64 -4.20 -12.12
C LEU A 79 6.39 -3.26 -13.04
N GLU A 80 6.59 -3.71 -14.27
CA GLU A 80 7.14 -2.86 -15.33
C GLU A 80 6.36 -3.10 -16.62
N TYR A 81 5.96 -2.04 -17.28
CA TYR A 81 5.22 -2.12 -18.53
C TYR A 81 5.41 -0.82 -19.34
N ASN A 82 5.86 -0.96 -20.60
CA ASN A 82 6.09 0.16 -21.53
C ASN A 82 6.94 1.28 -20.93
N GLY A 83 7.99 0.91 -20.19
CA GLY A 83 8.91 1.87 -19.59
C GLY A 83 8.39 2.54 -18.31
N CYS A 84 7.18 2.21 -17.88
CA CYS A 84 6.63 2.67 -16.60
C CYS A 84 6.77 1.57 -15.54
N THR A 85 7.03 1.96 -14.30
CA THR A 85 7.20 1.01 -13.20
C THR A 85 6.26 1.34 -12.04
N ALA A 86 5.94 0.31 -11.25
CA ALA A 86 5.18 0.46 -10.00
C ALA A 86 5.72 -0.53 -8.97
N GLN A 87 5.89 -0.05 -7.75
CA GLN A 87 6.15 -0.87 -6.57
C GLN A 87 4.88 -0.83 -5.73
N ILE A 88 4.24 -1.97 -5.57
CA ILE A 88 2.94 -2.08 -4.88
C ILE A 88 3.17 -2.84 -3.58
N ASP A 89 2.90 -2.20 -2.44
CA ASP A 89 3.14 -2.83 -1.14
C ASP A 89 2.36 -4.14 -1.00
N PHE A 90 1.04 -4.12 -1.31
CA PHE A 90 0.24 -5.34 -1.32
C PHE A 90 -0.75 -5.34 -2.48
N LEU A 91 -0.81 -6.45 -3.20
CA LEU A 91 -1.87 -6.74 -4.17
C LEU A 91 -2.71 -7.89 -3.62
N ILE A 92 -3.97 -7.61 -3.33
CA ILE A 92 -4.92 -8.56 -2.77
C ILE A 92 -5.91 -8.95 -3.87
N ILE A 93 -6.03 -10.25 -4.13
CA ILE A 93 -6.95 -10.75 -5.16
C ILE A 93 -8.02 -11.61 -4.48
N THR A 94 -9.25 -11.13 -4.51
CA THR A 94 -10.39 -11.87 -4.00
C THR A 94 -11.24 -12.41 -5.16
N ARG A 95 -12.33 -13.10 -4.84
CA ARG A 95 -13.28 -13.57 -5.87
C ARG A 95 -13.96 -12.44 -6.63
N LYS A 96 -14.11 -11.27 -5.99
CA LYS A 96 -14.91 -10.16 -6.54
C LYS A 96 -14.03 -8.99 -7.02
N VAL A 97 -12.95 -8.70 -6.31
CA VAL A 97 -12.21 -7.46 -6.50
C VAL A 97 -10.72 -7.69 -6.24
N THR A 98 -9.91 -6.95 -6.99
CA THR A 98 -8.47 -6.82 -6.76
C THR A 98 -8.24 -5.49 -6.03
N ILE A 99 -7.51 -5.54 -4.92
CA ILE A 99 -7.28 -4.36 -4.08
C ILE A 99 -5.77 -4.09 -4.02
N LEU A 100 -5.38 -2.87 -4.37
CA LEU A 100 -4.02 -2.38 -4.15
C LEU A 100 -3.99 -1.71 -2.78
N ILE A 101 -3.07 -2.11 -1.92
CA ILE A 101 -2.88 -1.48 -0.61
C ILE A 101 -1.53 -0.77 -0.62
N GLU A 102 -1.55 0.51 -0.29
CA GLU A 102 -0.37 1.32 0.03
C GLU A 102 -0.27 1.43 1.54
N SER A 103 0.86 1.03 2.09
CA SER A 103 1.15 1.05 3.53
C SER A 103 1.83 2.36 3.91
N LYS A 104 1.33 3.04 4.93
CA LYS A 104 1.98 4.24 5.47
C LYS A 104 2.12 4.11 6.98
N ASN A 105 3.33 3.84 7.46
CA ASN A 105 3.63 3.79 8.90
C ASN A 105 4.29 5.11 9.34
N LEU A 106 3.51 6.17 9.31
CA LEU A 106 3.98 7.53 9.57
C LEU A 106 3.83 7.90 11.05
N TYR A 107 4.85 8.56 11.56
CA TYR A 107 4.78 9.21 12.87
C TYR A 107 4.15 10.59 12.72
N GLY A 108 3.28 10.94 13.69
CA GLY A 108 2.58 12.23 13.69
C GLY A 108 1.15 12.12 13.18
N ASN A 109 0.45 13.23 13.19
CA ASN A 109 -0.95 13.28 12.79
C ASN A 109 -1.06 13.68 11.32
N ILE A 110 -1.95 13.03 10.60
CA ILE A 110 -2.14 13.25 9.17
C ILE A 110 -3.42 14.07 8.98
N PHE A 111 -3.28 15.15 8.26
CA PHE A 111 -4.37 16.05 7.92
C PHE A 111 -4.46 16.13 6.40
N VAL A 112 -5.67 16.03 5.86
CA VAL A 112 -5.91 16.27 4.43
C VAL A 112 -6.68 17.57 4.32
N ASP A 113 -6.18 18.53 3.55
CA ASP A 113 -6.86 19.83 3.39
C ASP A 113 -7.97 19.75 2.33
N SER A 114 -8.72 20.84 2.17
CA SER A 114 -9.83 20.91 1.22
C SER A 114 -9.39 20.77 -0.26
N ASN A 115 -8.11 20.93 -0.54
CA ASN A 115 -7.53 20.75 -1.88
C ASN A 115 -6.98 19.34 -2.10
N GLY A 116 -7.07 18.45 -1.08
CA GLY A 116 -6.56 17.09 -1.17
C GLY A 116 -5.06 16.96 -0.84
N ASN A 117 -4.43 18.02 -0.33
CA ASN A 117 -3.02 17.95 0.04
C ASN A 117 -2.86 17.21 1.38
N PHE A 118 -1.91 16.31 1.41
CA PHE A 118 -1.57 15.57 2.62
C PHE A 118 -0.53 16.35 3.42
N ILE A 119 -0.82 16.55 4.69
CA ILE A 119 0.01 17.35 5.61
C ILE A 119 0.27 16.52 6.86
N ARG A 120 1.53 16.35 7.20
CA ARG A 120 1.94 15.68 8.44
C ARG A 120 2.21 16.73 9.51
N ARG A 121 1.65 16.53 10.71
CA ARG A 121 1.85 17.40 11.87
C ARG A 121 2.52 16.61 13.00
N THR A 122 3.61 17.14 13.52
CA THR A 122 4.38 16.49 14.59
C THR A 122 4.70 17.52 15.69
N GLY A 123 4.97 17.03 16.90
CA GLY A 123 5.32 17.84 18.04
C GLY A 123 4.14 18.65 18.59
N ASN A 124 4.43 19.52 19.53
CA ASN A 124 3.46 20.43 20.14
C ASN A 124 4.18 21.70 20.60
N GLY A 125 3.44 22.76 20.81
CA GLY A 125 3.99 24.04 21.25
C GLY A 125 5.17 24.48 20.41
N LYS A 126 6.33 24.69 21.05
CA LYS A 126 7.55 25.16 20.39
C LYS A 126 8.16 24.13 19.42
N THR A 127 7.80 22.84 19.54
CA THR A 127 8.29 21.79 18.68
C THR A 127 7.33 21.45 17.53
N PHE A 128 6.23 22.18 17.42
CA PHE A 128 5.22 21.94 16.39
C PHE A 128 5.83 22.12 15.00
N ARG A 129 5.64 21.13 14.17
CA ARG A 129 6.08 21.16 12.76
C ARG A 129 4.94 20.67 11.87
N GLN A 130 4.87 21.25 10.70
CA GLN A 130 3.90 20.88 9.67
C GLN A 130 4.64 20.81 8.34
N GLU A 131 4.44 19.71 7.63
CA GLU A 131 5.11 19.51 6.34
C GLU A 131 4.16 18.82 5.36
N GLY A 132 4.20 19.26 4.11
CA GLY A 132 3.49 18.58 3.02
C GLY A 132 4.13 17.25 2.72
N MET A 133 3.32 16.30 2.27
CA MET A 133 3.83 14.99 1.87
C MET A 133 3.20 14.58 0.55
N TYR A 134 3.92 13.75 -0.21
CA TYR A 134 3.39 13.23 -1.47
C TYR A 134 2.13 12.40 -1.20
N SER A 135 1.10 12.65 -1.99
CA SER A 135 -0.20 12.00 -1.82
C SER A 135 -0.10 10.49 -2.09
N PRO A 136 -0.39 9.65 -1.09
CA PRO A 136 -0.45 8.21 -1.35
C PRO A 136 -1.62 7.81 -2.25
N ILE A 137 -2.63 8.67 -2.37
CA ILE A 137 -3.74 8.46 -3.31
C ILE A 137 -3.20 8.56 -4.74
N THR A 138 -2.48 9.65 -5.05
CA THR A 138 -1.88 9.84 -6.38
C THR A 138 -0.91 8.71 -6.72
N GLN A 139 -0.18 8.21 -5.72
CA GLN A 139 0.69 7.05 -5.90
C GLN A 139 -0.12 5.82 -6.35
N ASN A 140 -1.17 5.47 -5.61
CA ASN A 140 -2.01 4.32 -5.94
C ASN A 140 -2.78 4.48 -7.25
N GLU A 141 -3.20 5.70 -7.60
CA GLU A 141 -3.84 5.97 -8.89
C GLU A 141 -2.89 5.66 -10.06
N ARG A 142 -1.61 6.02 -9.93
CA ARG A 142 -0.59 5.68 -10.93
C ARG A 142 -0.38 4.18 -11.04
N HIS A 143 -0.36 3.47 -9.92
CA HIS A 143 -0.24 2.01 -9.88
C HIS A 143 -1.45 1.35 -10.58
N LEU A 144 -2.66 1.82 -10.27
CA LEU A 144 -3.89 1.33 -10.92
C LEU A 144 -3.86 1.58 -12.43
N ALA A 145 -3.41 2.77 -12.84
CA ALA A 145 -3.31 3.11 -14.27
C ALA A 145 -2.36 2.16 -14.99
N LEU A 146 -1.21 1.84 -14.39
CA LEU A 146 -0.25 0.89 -14.96
C LEU A 146 -0.89 -0.50 -15.10
N ILE A 147 -1.56 -1.00 -14.06
CA ILE A 147 -2.26 -2.30 -14.11
C ILE A 147 -3.33 -2.28 -15.21
N LYS A 148 -4.08 -1.18 -15.32
CA LYS A 148 -5.13 -1.04 -16.34
C LYS A 148 -4.54 -1.18 -17.75
N GLU A 149 -3.44 -0.49 -18.02
CA GLU A 149 -2.78 -0.56 -19.33
C GLU A 149 -2.19 -1.95 -19.60
N MET A 150 -1.53 -2.57 -18.62
CA MET A 150 -1.02 -3.94 -18.73
C MET A 150 -2.15 -4.93 -19.07
N ARG A 151 -3.25 -4.87 -18.33
CA ARG A 151 -4.39 -5.78 -18.50
C ARG A 151 -5.13 -5.53 -19.81
N LYS A 152 -5.21 -4.28 -20.21
CA LYS A 152 -5.81 -3.87 -21.48
C LYS A 152 -5.01 -4.44 -22.67
N GLY A 153 -3.68 -4.46 -22.56
CA GLY A 153 -2.80 -5.06 -23.57
C GLY A 153 -3.00 -6.55 -23.77
N THR A 154 -3.55 -7.26 -22.76
CA THR A 154 -3.84 -8.70 -22.87
C THR A 154 -5.24 -8.98 -23.43
N LYS A 155 -6.05 -7.95 -23.73
CA LYS A 155 -7.44 -8.11 -24.18
C LYS A 155 -7.52 -7.97 -25.71
N ASN A 156 -8.36 -8.79 -26.31
CA ASN A 156 -8.70 -8.61 -27.74
C ASN A 156 -9.69 -7.44 -27.90
N PHE A 157 -9.93 -7.05 -29.14
CA PHE A 157 -10.79 -5.91 -29.48
C PHE A 157 -12.18 -6.01 -28.83
N LEU A 158 -12.78 -7.21 -28.84
CA LEU A 158 -14.16 -7.41 -28.34
C LEU A 158 -14.28 -7.29 -26.83
N THR A 159 -13.24 -7.70 -26.07
CA THR A 159 -13.30 -7.72 -24.61
C THR A 159 -12.68 -6.47 -23.96
N ARG A 160 -11.97 -5.65 -24.73
CA ARG A 160 -11.28 -4.47 -24.22
C ARG A 160 -12.25 -3.45 -23.64
N GLY A 161 -13.31 -3.10 -24.37
CA GLY A 161 -14.29 -2.12 -23.93
C GLY A 161 -15.02 -2.56 -22.66
N LEU A 162 -15.44 -3.84 -22.61
CA LEU A 162 -16.06 -4.39 -21.41
C LEU A 162 -15.12 -4.34 -20.18
N PHE A 163 -13.86 -4.61 -20.40
CA PHE A 163 -12.85 -4.54 -19.34
C PHE A 163 -12.69 -3.10 -18.82
N GLU A 164 -12.56 -2.14 -19.75
CA GLU A 164 -12.37 -0.73 -19.37
C GLU A 164 -13.57 -0.19 -18.60
N ASN A 165 -14.79 -0.50 -19.06
CA ASN A 165 -16.02 -0.03 -18.39
C ASN A 165 -16.19 -0.64 -17.00
N ASN A 166 -15.65 -1.83 -16.74
CA ASN A 166 -15.77 -2.51 -15.46
C ASN A 166 -14.51 -2.45 -14.61
N PHE A 167 -13.46 -1.75 -15.06
CA PHE A 167 -12.20 -1.71 -14.33
C PHE A 167 -12.38 -1.21 -12.90
N ASP A 168 -13.04 -0.07 -12.75
CA ASP A 168 -13.23 0.58 -11.45
C ASP A 168 -14.15 -0.22 -10.51
N ASN A 169 -14.94 -1.14 -11.05
CA ASN A 169 -15.73 -2.07 -10.23
C ASN A 169 -14.87 -3.25 -9.72
N ASN A 170 -13.86 -3.64 -10.49
CA ASN A 170 -13.06 -4.83 -10.23
C ASN A 170 -11.71 -4.52 -9.56
N TYR A 171 -11.29 -3.25 -9.56
CA TYR A 171 -10.01 -2.83 -8.99
C TYR A 171 -10.24 -1.69 -8.00
N ARG A 172 -9.61 -1.76 -6.86
CA ARG A 172 -9.72 -0.76 -5.79
C ARG A 172 -8.35 -0.37 -5.28
N SER A 173 -8.28 0.82 -4.77
CA SER A 173 -7.12 1.35 -4.04
C SER A 173 -7.48 1.47 -2.57
N LEU A 174 -6.52 1.21 -1.69
CA LEU A 174 -6.69 1.40 -0.26
C LEU A 174 -5.36 1.88 0.33
N ILE A 175 -5.41 2.92 1.13
CA ILE A 175 -4.25 3.42 1.87
C ILE A 175 -4.44 3.02 3.33
N VAL A 176 -3.49 2.25 3.85
CA VAL A 176 -3.56 1.78 5.23
C VAL A 176 -2.53 2.51 6.07
N MET A 177 -3.03 3.28 7.03
CA MET A 177 -2.17 3.94 8.01
C MET A 177 -1.86 2.94 9.12
N ALA A 178 -0.66 2.37 9.06
CA ALA A 178 -0.26 1.26 9.95
C ALA A 178 0.11 1.72 11.36
N ASN A 179 0.44 3.00 11.55
CA ASN A 179 0.80 3.53 12.87
C ASN A 179 -0.48 3.81 13.68
N THR A 180 -0.75 2.99 14.67
CA THR A 180 -1.95 3.12 15.52
C THR A 180 -1.94 4.35 16.44
N LYS A 181 -0.79 5.00 16.59
CA LYS A 181 -0.65 6.21 17.42
C LYS A 181 -0.92 7.49 16.65
N SER A 182 -0.98 7.42 15.33
CA SER A 182 -1.24 8.60 14.48
C SER A 182 -2.74 8.85 14.36
N ILE A 183 -3.12 10.11 14.43
CA ILE A 183 -4.51 10.52 14.25
C ILE A 183 -4.67 10.99 12.81
N ILE A 184 -5.72 10.54 12.15
CA ILE A 184 -6.07 10.99 10.81
C ILE A 184 -7.26 11.93 10.93
N ASP A 185 -7.13 13.13 10.38
CA ASP A 185 -8.25 14.05 10.31
C ASP A 185 -9.04 13.71 9.05
N TYR A 186 -10.20 13.12 9.23
CA TYR A 186 -11.03 12.60 8.15
C TYR A 186 -11.95 13.61 7.50
N ARG A 187 -11.94 14.90 7.94
CA ARG A 187 -12.90 15.89 7.41
C ARG A 187 -12.83 16.02 5.88
N TYR A 188 -11.63 15.93 5.33
CA TYR A 188 -11.42 16.00 3.88
C TYR A 188 -10.72 14.77 3.33
N ALA A 189 -10.50 13.76 4.18
CA ALA A 189 -9.80 12.54 3.76
C ALA A 189 -10.70 11.71 2.83
N PRO A 190 -10.15 11.22 1.73
CA PRO A 190 -10.91 10.32 0.86
C PRO A 190 -11.30 9.02 1.56
N LYS A 191 -12.36 8.39 1.08
CA LYS A 191 -12.94 7.16 1.66
C LYS A 191 -12.01 5.94 1.58
N ASP A 192 -11.00 6.00 0.76
CA ASP A 192 -10.07 4.90 0.53
C ASP A 192 -8.88 4.90 1.51
N ILE A 193 -8.91 5.80 2.50
CA ILE A 193 -7.91 5.78 3.58
C ILE A 193 -8.51 5.09 4.79
N UNK A 194 -7.83 4.17 5.27
CA UNK A 194 -8.32 3.43 6.42
C UNK A 194 -7.24 3.39 7.50
N UNK A 195 -7.56 3.28 8.70
CA UNK A 195 -6.66 2.93 9.77
C UNK A 195 -6.45 1.45 9.78
N UNK A 196 -5.36 0.99 10.19
CA UNK A 196 -5.01 -0.38 10.28
C UNK A 196 -6.02 -1.25 10.96
N UNK A 197 -6.70 -0.78 11.84
CA UNK A 197 -7.67 -1.43 12.54
C UNK A 197 -8.92 -1.58 11.77
N UNK A 198 -8.94 -0.86 10.83
CA UNK A 198 -10.04 -0.91 9.94
C UNK A 198 -9.76 -1.69 8.67
N UNK A 199 -8.64 -2.00 8.53
CA UNK A 199 -8.23 -2.73 7.39
C UNK A 199 -8.89 -4.08 7.25
N UNK A 200 -9.19 -4.68 8.26
CA UNK A 200 -9.85 -5.91 8.29
C UNK A 200 -11.35 -5.75 8.17
N UNK A 201 -11.77 -4.74 8.63
CA UNK A 201 -13.13 -4.41 8.55
C UNK A 201 -13.53 -3.95 7.17
N UNK A 202 -12.70 -3.44 6.66
CA UNK A 202 -12.92 -3.01 5.34
C UNK A 202 -12.86 -4.11 4.30
N UNK A 203 -12.25 -4.98 4.59
CA UNK A 203 -12.22 -6.10 3.77
C UNK A 203 -13.38 -7.04 4.03
N UNK A 204 -13.88 -6.84 5.04
CA UNK A 204 -15.05 -7.57 5.44
C UNK A 204 -16.32 -6.87 5.11
N CYS A 205 -16.35 -5.67 5.06
CA CYS A 205 -17.63 -4.94 4.84
C CYS A 205 -18.16 -5.01 3.41
N LYS A 206 -17.33 -5.21 2.47
CA LYS A 206 -17.78 -5.34 1.05
C LYS A 206 -18.25 -6.76 0.67
N LYS A 207 -18.49 -7.59 1.66
CA LYS A 207 -19.02 -8.95 1.42
C LYS A 207 -20.54 -8.94 1.18
N ASN A 208 -21.22 -7.84 1.55
CA ASN A 208 -22.70 -7.77 1.57
C ASN A 208 -23.33 -6.76 0.59
N GLN A 209 -22.58 -6.25 -0.38
CA GLN A 209 -23.17 -5.42 -1.45
C GLN A 209 -23.04 -6.07 -2.82
#